data_39730eb5c65930e0ae143576f36b56eb
#
_entry.id   39730eb5c65930e0ae143576f36b56eb
#
_cell.length_a   1.000
_cell.length_b   1.000
_cell.length_c   1.000
_cell.angle_alpha   90.00
_cell.angle_beta   90.00
_cell.angle_gamma   90.00
#
_symmetry.space_group_name_H-M   'P 1'
#
loop_
_entity.id
_entity.type
_entity.pdbx_description
1 polymer ?
#
loop_
_entity_poly.entity_id
_entity_poly.type
_entity_poly.pdbx_seq_one_letter_code
_entity_poly.pdbx_strand_id
1 'polypeptide(L)'
;MKLTSWIGFVTGGLLAGHGITMVRRTPLRARAQQMQRRGFEPGVPHALGIPALEVLAGLGLATAAVRRAPGSDLTGTGSAVAATALGGTRLVIDREDGSVTSTTGGAAALTLAGVLRLLTSTRGRPVARILTLGSAAAAITFEAARRRRVLRSR
;
A
#
# COMPACT_ATOMS: atom_id res chain seq x y z
N MET A 1 3.57 18.68 -16.79
CA MET A 1 2.91 17.70 -15.90
C MET A 1 2.28 18.42 -14.73
N LYS A 2 1.08 18.01 -14.30
CA LYS A 2 0.46 18.58 -13.07
C LYS A 2 1.22 18.06 -11.84
N LEU A 3 1.29 18.85 -10.78
CA LEU A 3 1.96 18.47 -9.52
C LEU A 3 1.51 17.09 -9.00
N THR A 4 0.21 16.81 -9.09
CA THR A 4 -0.38 15.51 -8.71
C THR A 4 0.18 14.32 -9.52
N SER A 5 0.52 14.53 -10.79
CA SER A 5 1.15 13.50 -11.64
C SER A 5 2.60 13.24 -11.20
N TRP A 6 3.34 14.28 -10.85
CA TRP A 6 4.69 14.15 -10.32
C TRP A 6 4.71 13.37 -9.00
N ILE A 7 3.81 13.70 -8.07
CA ILE A 7 3.67 12.98 -6.79
C ILE A 7 3.37 11.50 -7.05
N GLY A 8 2.41 11.19 -7.94
CA GLY A 8 2.08 9.80 -8.27
C GLY A 8 3.24 9.04 -8.93
N PHE A 9 4.02 9.69 -9.78
CA PHE A 9 5.18 9.09 -10.44
C PHE A 9 6.31 8.77 -9.45
N VAL A 10 6.69 9.75 -8.62
CA VAL A 10 7.78 9.59 -7.65
C VAL A 10 7.42 8.58 -6.57
N THR A 11 6.23 8.71 -5.97
CA THR A 11 5.79 7.76 -4.93
C THR A 11 5.59 6.36 -5.48
N GLY A 12 5.08 6.22 -6.70
CA GLY A 12 4.95 4.94 -7.38
C GLY A 12 6.31 4.29 -7.65
N GLY A 13 7.28 5.07 -8.14
CA GLY A 13 8.65 4.59 -8.37
C GLY A 13 9.35 4.15 -7.09
N LEU A 14 9.23 4.94 -6.02
CA LEU A 14 9.79 4.61 -4.71
C LEU A 14 9.17 3.33 -4.13
N LEU A 15 7.85 3.17 -4.23
CA LEU A 15 7.15 1.99 -3.75
C LEU A 15 7.58 0.73 -4.51
N ALA A 16 7.63 0.80 -5.84
CA ALA A 16 8.09 -0.32 -6.66
C ALA A 16 9.56 -0.68 -6.36
N GLY A 17 10.41 0.33 -6.24
CA GLY A 17 11.82 0.16 -5.86
C GLY A 17 11.98 -0.48 -4.49
N HIS A 18 11.17 -0.10 -3.51
CA HIS A 18 11.17 -0.70 -2.18
C HIS A 18 10.78 -2.19 -2.23
N GLY A 19 9.70 -2.54 -2.92
CA GLY A 19 9.27 -3.93 -3.08
C GLY A 19 10.34 -4.80 -3.75
N ILE A 20 11.00 -4.30 -4.82
CA ILE A 20 12.08 -4.99 -5.50
C ILE A 20 13.29 -5.20 -4.58
N THR A 21 13.71 -4.14 -3.86
CA THR A 21 14.84 -4.23 -2.92
C THR A 21 14.57 -5.20 -1.78
N MET A 22 13.36 -5.25 -1.28
CA MET A 22 12.96 -6.18 -0.23
C MET A 22 13.10 -7.64 -0.69
N VAL A 23 12.71 -7.93 -1.93
CA VAL A 23 12.87 -9.28 -2.51
C VAL A 23 14.33 -9.64 -2.73
N ARG A 24 15.15 -8.69 -3.19
CA ARG A 24 16.57 -8.94 -3.52
C ARG A 24 17.46 -9.08 -2.29
N ARG A 25 17.23 -8.29 -1.24
CA ARG A 25 18.12 -8.21 -0.07
C ARG A 25 17.83 -9.21 1.02
N THR A 26 16.59 -9.71 1.12
CA THR A 26 16.19 -10.56 2.23
C THR A 26 15.63 -11.90 1.71
N PRO A 27 16.23 -13.04 2.10
CA PRO A 27 15.71 -14.36 1.73
C PRO A 27 14.27 -14.57 2.16
N LEU A 28 13.50 -15.31 1.37
CA LEU A 28 12.06 -15.55 1.61
C LEU A 28 11.79 -16.10 3.02
N ARG A 29 12.61 -17.07 3.48
CA ARG A 29 12.45 -17.66 4.82
C ARG A 29 12.58 -16.65 5.93
N ALA A 30 13.58 -15.78 5.86
CA ALA A 30 13.80 -14.72 6.86
C ALA A 30 12.64 -13.72 6.87
N ARG A 31 12.13 -13.33 5.68
CA ARG A 31 10.95 -12.48 5.56
C ARG A 31 9.70 -13.14 6.14
N ALA A 32 9.49 -14.41 5.85
CA ALA A 32 8.34 -15.16 6.37
C ALA A 32 8.36 -15.24 7.91
N GLN A 33 9.51 -15.54 8.50
CA GLN A 33 9.69 -15.51 9.95
C GLN A 33 9.45 -14.13 10.56
N GLN A 34 9.94 -13.08 9.90
CA GLN A 34 9.71 -11.70 10.33
C GLN A 34 8.22 -11.35 10.30
N MET A 35 7.49 -11.77 9.26
CA MET A 35 6.05 -11.56 9.16
C MET A 35 5.30 -12.30 10.27
N GLN A 36 5.64 -13.58 10.53
CA GLN A 36 5.06 -14.34 11.63
C GLN A 36 5.29 -13.68 12.98
N ARG A 37 6.53 -13.23 13.29
CA ARG A 37 6.84 -12.51 14.52
C ARG A 37 5.99 -11.24 14.70
N ARG A 38 5.61 -10.59 13.58
CA ARG A 38 4.74 -9.41 13.57
C ARG A 38 3.25 -9.74 13.62
N GLY A 39 2.86 -11.01 13.75
CA GLY A 39 1.47 -11.44 13.78
C GLY A 39 0.80 -11.64 12.43
N PHE A 40 1.58 -11.68 11.33
CA PHE A 40 1.07 -11.99 9.99
C PHE A 40 1.18 -13.48 9.71
N GLU A 41 0.14 -14.23 9.99
CA GLU A 41 0.09 -15.67 9.73
C GLU A 41 -0.92 -16.00 8.62
N PRO A 42 -0.54 -16.94 7.71
CA PRO A 42 0.77 -17.56 7.52
C PRO A 42 1.82 -16.57 6.95
N GLY A 43 3.08 -16.67 7.41
CA GLY A 43 4.13 -15.69 7.08
C GLY A 43 4.56 -15.70 5.61
N VAL A 44 4.57 -16.87 4.94
CA VAL A 44 5.01 -17.01 3.54
C VAL A 44 4.15 -16.21 2.56
N PRO A 45 2.82 -16.32 2.56
CA PRO A 45 1.98 -15.51 1.68
C PRO A 45 2.18 -14.01 1.87
N HIS A 46 2.35 -13.54 3.11
CA HIS A 46 2.61 -12.12 3.39
C HIS A 46 4.00 -11.69 2.92
N ALA A 47 5.01 -12.56 3.11
CA ALA A 47 6.37 -12.29 2.67
C ALA A 47 6.52 -12.21 1.14
N LEU A 48 5.64 -12.84 0.38
CA LEU A 48 5.55 -12.74 -1.07
C LEU A 48 4.58 -11.66 -1.51
N GLY A 49 3.39 -11.63 -0.92
CA GLY A 49 2.28 -10.79 -1.35
C GLY A 49 2.54 -9.30 -1.12
N ILE A 50 3.10 -8.92 0.02
CA ILE A 50 3.36 -7.51 0.32
C ILE A 50 4.32 -6.88 -0.68
N PRO A 51 5.53 -7.41 -0.93
CA PRO A 51 6.42 -6.84 -1.95
C PRO A 51 5.83 -6.88 -3.36
N ALA A 52 5.10 -7.93 -3.72
CA ALA A 52 4.45 -8.02 -5.02
C ALA A 52 3.39 -6.91 -5.18
N LEU A 53 2.57 -6.67 -4.17
CA LEU A 53 1.60 -5.58 -4.17
C LEU A 53 2.28 -4.21 -4.21
N GLU A 54 3.39 -4.03 -3.51
CA GLU A 54 4.17 -2.79 -3.56
C GLU A 54 4.69 -2.52 -4.99
N VAL A 55 5.22 -3.53 -5.65
CA VAL A 55 5.69 -3.40 -7.04
C VAL A 55 4.53 -3.09 -7.99
N LEU A 56 3.44 -3.85 -7.92
CA LEU A 56 2.29 -3.67 -8.80
C LEU A 56 1.60 -2.31 -8.56
N ALA A 57 1.36 -1.95 -7.31
CA ALA A 57 0.77 -0.67 -6.96
C ALA A 57 1.68 0.50 -7.36
N GLY A 58 2.98 0.36 -7.14
CA GLY A 58 3.96 1.37 -7.51
C GLY A 58 4.04 1.59 -9.01
N LEU A 59 4.16 0.53 -9.79
CA LEU A 59 4.16 0.60 -11.26
C LEU A 59 2.83 1.16 -11.80
N GLY A 60 1.71 0.73 -11.24
CA GLY A 60 0.40 1.23 -11.64
C GLY A 60 0.21 2.73 -11.35
N LEU A 61 0.67 3.22 -10.20
CA LEU A 61 0.67 4.66 -9.90
C LEU A 61 1.57 5.45 -10.84
N ALA A 62 2.79 4.96 -11.07
CA ALA A 62 3.75 5.62 -11.95
C ALA A 62 3.25 5.67 -13.41
N THR A 63 2.74 4.56 -13.94
CA THR A 63 2.22 4.50 -15.30
C THR A 63 0.97 5.35 -15.49
N ALA A 64 0.03 5.33 -14.53
CA ALA A 64 -1.16 6.17 -14.57
C ALA A 64 -0.85 7.67 -14.45
N ALA A 65 0.29 8.04 -13.87
CA ALA A 65 0.75 9.41 -13.82
C ALA A 65 1.26 9.94 -15.17
N VAL A 66 1.83 9.05 -15.99
CA VAL A 66 2.45 9.39 -17.28
C VAL A 66 1.49 9.18 -18.44
N ARG A 67 0.71 8.11 -18.43
CA ARG A 67 -0.19 7.75 -19.54
C ARG A 67 -1.55 8.43 -19.40
N ARG A 68 -2.00 9.06 -20.50
CA ARG A 68 -3.37 9.56 -20.66
C ARG A 68 -4.25 8.59 -21.46
N ALA A 69 -3.88 7.30 -21.50
CA ALA A 69 -4.58 6.30 -22.30
C ALA A 69 -5.94 5.91 -21.67
N PRO A 70 -6.94 5.52 -22.50
CA PRO A 70 -8.17 4.92 -22.01
C PRO A 70 -7.85 3.70 -21.10
N GLY A 71 -8.46 3.61 -19.94
CA GLY A 71 -8.18 2.55 -18.95
C GLY A 71 -7.07 2.86 -17.92
N SER A 72 -6.25 3.89 -18.14
CA SER A 72 -5.25 4.32 -17.14
C SER A 72 -5.89 4.75 -15.82
N ASP A 73 -7.14 5.19 -15.84
CA ASP A 73 -7.88 5.57 -14.64
C ASP A 73 -8.24 4.36 -13.76
N LEU A 74 -8.61 3.23 -14.35
CA LEU A 74 -8.89 1.99 -13.60
C LEU A 74 -7.63 1.44 -12.95
N THR A 75 -6.55 1.33 -13.73
CA THR A 75 -5.25 0.88 -13.22
C THR A 75 -4.73 1.83 -12.13
N GLY A 76 -4.80 3.14 -12.36
CA GLY A 76 -4.40 4.15 -11.39
C GLY A 76 -5.25 4.13 -10.12
N THR A 77 -6.56 3.88 -10.24
CA THR A 77 -7.48 3.79 -9.10
C THR A 77 -7.21 2.53 -8.28
N GLY A 78 -7.09 1.37 -8.93
CA GLY A 78 -6.75 0.12 -8.24
C GLY A 78 -5.39 0.19 -7.52
N SER A 79 -4.39 0.76 -8.18
CA SER A 79 -3.07 0.99 -7.58
C SER A 79 -3.12 1.98 -6.42
N ALA A 80 -3.96 3.00 -6.48
CA ALA A 80 -4.14 3.95 -5.39
C ALA A 80 -4.85 3.31 -4.19
N VAL A 81 -5.83 2.43 -4.41
CA VAL A 81 -6.46 1.63 -3.33
C VAL A 81 -5.42 0.75 -2.66
N ALA A 82 -4.62 0.01 -3.43
CA ALA A 82 -3.58 -0.86 -2.90
C ALA A 82 -2.52 -0.07 -2.12
N ALA A 83 -2.07 1.07 -2.64
CA ALA A 83 -1.10 1.93 -1.98
C ALA A 83 -1.65 2.50 -0.65
N THR A 84 -2.92 2.94 -0.65
CA THR A 84 -3.58 3.44 0.56
C THR A 84 -3.72 2.33 1.61
N ALA A 85 -4.12 1.12 1.19
CA ALA A 85 -4.25 -0.02 2.09
C ALA A 85 -2.90 -0.44 2.69
N LEU A 86 -1.85 -0.55 1.88
CA LEU A 86 -0.49 -0.90 2.34
C LEU A 86 0.07 0.14 3.31
N GLY A 87 0.01 1.42 2.94
CA GLY A 87 0.49 2.50 3.77
C GLY A 87 -0.31 2.64 5.06
N GLY A 88 -1.64 2.62 4.98
CA GLY A 88 -2.54 2.72 6.12
C GLY A 88 -2.38 1.55 7.10
N THR A 89 -2.28 0.32 6.62
CA THR A 89 -2.02 -0.85 7.47
C THR A 89 -0.70 -0.70 8.22
N ARG A 90 0.34 -0.21 7.54
CA ARG A 90 1.63 0.01 8.19
C ARG A 90 1.57 1.09 9.25
N LEU A 91 0.86 2.20 9.00
CA LEU A 91 0.66 3.26 10.00
C LEU A 91 -0.05 2.75 11.25
N VAL A 92 -1.09 1.91 11.09
CA VAL A 92 -1.81 1.32 12.21
C VAL A 92 -0.87 0.41 13.01
N ILE A 93 -0.05 -0.41 12.35
CA ILE A 93 0.90 -1.31 13.01
C ILE A 93 1.97 -0.52 13.75
N ASP A 94 2.61 0.44 13.11
CA ASP A 94 3.66 1.26 13.72
C ASP A 94 3.13 2.03 14.94
N ARG A 95 1.88 2.51 14.87
CA ARG A 95 1.21 3.15 16.00
C ARG A 95 0.95 2.18 17.16
N GLU A 96 0.47 0.97 16.88
CA GLU A 96 0.19 -0.05 17.89
C GLU A 96 1.48 -0.56 18.58
N ASP A 97 2.55 -0.68 17.80
CA ASP A 97 3.85 -1.12 18.29
C ASP A 97 4.64 0.00 19.00
N GLY A 98 4.14 1.23 18.98
CA GLY A 98 4.83 2.42 19.52
C GLY A 98 6.12 2.78 18.77
N SER A 99 6.34 2.18 17.59
CA SER A 99 7.56 2.32 16.80
C SER A 99 7.39 3.37 15.70
N VAL A 100 7.62 4.65 16.02
CA VAL A 100 7.74 5.68 15.00
C VAL A 100 9.12 5.61 14.38
N THR A 101 9.22 5.04 13.19
CA THR A 101 10.48 4.88 12.44
C THR A 101 10.47 5.76 11.18
N SER A 102 11.62 5.91 10.54
CA SER A 102 11.71 6.59 9.23
C SER A 102 10.78 5.98 8.17
N THR A 103 10.44 4.70 8.32
CA THR A 103 9.50 3.99 7.46
C THR A 103 8.04 4.42 7.68
N THR A 104 7.70 4.93 8.87
CA THR A 104 6.36 5.47 9.19
C THR A 104 6.06 6.72 8.36
N GLY A 105 7.06 7.59 8.17
CA GLY A 105 6.94 8.75 7.29
C GLY A 105 6.68 8.35 5.84
N GLY A 106 7.36 7.31 5.34
CA GLY A 106 7.12 6.74 4.02
C GLY A 106 5.72 6.15 3.87
N ALA A 107 5.23 5.44 4.89
CA ALA A 107 3.88 4.91 4.92
C ALA A 107 2.81 6.01 4.91
N ALA A 108 3.02 7.09 5.66
CA ALA A 108 2.13 8.25 5.66
C ALA A 108 2.09 8.94 4.28
N ALA A 109 3.25 9.17 3.67
CA ALA A 109 3.35 9.75 2.34
C ALA A 109 2.65 8.90 1.29
N LEU A 110 2.82 7.58 1.35
CA LEU A 110 2.17 6.62 0.45
C LEU A 110 0.64 6.63 0.60
N THR A 111 0.15 6.61 1.85
CA THR A 111 -1.29 6.69 2.14
C THR A 111 -1.88 7.98 1.59
N LEU A 112 -1.22 9.11 1.85
CA LEU A 112 -1.65 10.41 1.37
C LEU A 112 -1.67 10.47 -0.16
N ALA A 113 -0.62 10.00 -0.83
CA ALA A 113 -0.55 9.95 -2.29
C ALA A 113 -1.67 9.09 -2.90
N GLY A 114 -1.96 7.94 -2.30
CA GLY A 114 -3.06 7.07 -2.70
C GLY A 114 -4.43 7.77 -2.55
N VAL A 115 -4.70 8.35 -1.38
CA VAL A 115 -5.95 9.09 -1.12
C VAL A 115 -6.10 10.28 -2.08
N LEU A 116 -5.07 11.09 -2.28
CA LEU A 116 -5.10 12.21 -3.23
C LEU A 116 -5.40 11.73 -4.65
N ARG A 117 -4.80 10.62 -5.09
CA ARG A 117 -5.09 10.03 -6.39
C ARG A 117 -6.53 9.58 -6.50
N LEU A 118 -7.08 8.90 -5.47
CA LEU A 118 -8.48 8.47 -5.44
C LEU A 118 -9.43 9.66 -5.52
N LEU A 119 -9.18 10.72 -4.76
CA LEU A 119 -9.99 11.92 -4.77
C LEU A 119 -9.95 12.65 -6.12
N THR A 120 -8.83 12.61 -6.83
CA THR A 120 -8.69 13.28 -8.13
C THR A 120 -9.18 12.44 -9.30
N SER A 121 -8.97 11.11 -9.28
CA SER A 121 -9.37 10.20 -10.36
C SER A 121 -10.88 9.93 -10.37
N THR A 122 -11.50 9.88 -9.20
CA THR A 122 -12.94 9.64 -9.06
C THR A 122 -13.76 10.93 -8.94
N ARG A 123 -13.19 12.07 -9.29
CA ARG A 123 -13.86 13.39 -9.26
C ARG A 123 -15.15 13.36 -10.08
N GLY A 124 -16.26 13.77 -9.46
CA GLY A 124 -17.58 13.75 -10.07
C GLY A 124 -18.34 12.41 -9.99
N ARG A 125 -17.72 11.36 -9.43
CA ARG A 125 -18.34 10.05 -9.21
C ARG A 125 -18.39 9.72 -7.71
N PRO A 126 -19.35 10.24 -6.94
CA PRO A 126 -19.35 10.09 -5.47
C PRO A 126 -19.43 8.62 -5.03
N VAL A 127 -20.21 7.79 -5.72
CA VAL A 127 -20.32 6.36 -5.41
C VAL A 127 -18.99 5.64 -5.61
N ALA A 128 -18.29 5.88 -6.73
CA ALA A 128 -17.00 5.27 -6.99
C ALA A 128 -15.96 5.69 -5.92
N ARG A 129 -16.01 6.94 -5.48
CA ARG A 129 -15.13 7.46 -4.42
C ARG A 129 -15.40 6.79 -3.09
N ILE A 130 -16.66 6.63 -2.70
CA ILE A 130 -17.05 5.94 -1.47
C ILE A 130 -16.61 4.47 -1.52
N LEU A 131 -16.84 3.78 -2.63
CA LEU A 131 -16.46 2.38 -2.81
C LEU A 131 -14.94 2.19 -2.73
N THR A 132 -14.15 3.04 -3.39
CA THR A 132 -12.68 2.90 -3.40
C THR A 132 -12.04 3.25 -2.05
N LEU A 133 -12.48 4.31 -1.40
CA LEU A 133 -12.03 4.66 -0.05
C LEU A 133 -12.50 3.65 0.98
N GLY A 134 -13.75 3.18 0.86
CA GLY A 134 -14.32 2.16 1.72
C GLY A 134 -13.59 0.83 1.61
N SER A 135 -13.23 0.39 0.39
CA SER A 135 -12.46 -0.84 0.21
C SER A 135 -11.04 -0.75 0.81
N ALA A 136 -10.37 0.39 0.67
CA ALA A 136 -9.07 0.60 1.31
C ALA A 136 -9.18 0.58 2.85
N ALA A 137 -10.18 1.27 3.41
CA ALA A 137 -10.43 1.27 4.85
C ALA A 137 -10.79 -0.13 5.37
N ALA A 138 -11.62 -0.88 4.63
CA ALA A 138 -11.97 -2.26 4.98
C ALA A 138 -10.74 -3.17 4.98
N ALA A 139 -9.83 -3.05 4.01
CA ALA A 139 -8.60 -3.82 3.96
C ALA A 139 -7.68 -3.52 5.16
N ILE A 140 -7.53 -2.24 5.53
CA ILE A 140 -6.76 -1.82 6.71
C ILE A 140 -7.35 -2.40 7.99
N THR A 141 -8.66 -2.25 8.20
CA THR A 141 -9.33 -2.71 9.42
C THR A 141 -9.32 -4.23 9.54
N PHE A 142 -9.54 -4.94 8.43
CA PHE A 142 -9.48 -6.39 8.38
C PHE A 142 -8.11 -6.94 8.77
N GLU A 143 -7.05 -6.41 8.17
CA GLU A 143 -5.69 -6.86 8.45
C GLU A 143 -5.24 -6.51 9.88
N ALA A 144 -5.58 -5.32 10.36
CA ALA A 144 -5.32 -4.94 11.74
C ALA A 144 -6.06 -5.85 12.74
N ALA A 145 -7.33 -6.16 12.50
CA ALA A 145 -8.11 -7.03 13.35
C ALA A 145 -7.58 -8.48 13.35
N ARG A 146 -7.18 -8.98 12.18
CA ARG A 146 -6.57 -10.30 12.02
C ARG A 146 -5.27 -10.39 12.82
N ARG A 147 -4.36 -9.41 12.68
CA ARG A 147 -3.12 -9.34 13.42
C ARG A 147 -3.35 -9.34 14.94
N ARG A 148 -4.29 -8.54 15.43
CA ARG A 148 -4.63 -8.49 16.88
C ARG A 148 -5.11 -9.84 17.40
N ARG A 149 -5.88 -10.61 16.63
CA ARG A 149 -6.32 -11.96 17.01
C ARG A 149 -5.12 -12.90 17.17
N VAL A 150 -4.22 -12.91 16.19
CA VAL A 150 -3.01 -13.76 16.23
C VAL A 150 -2.11 -13.42 17.42
N LEU A 151 -1.91 -12.14 17.72
CA LEU A 151 -1.09 -11.71 18.85
C LEU A 151 -1.71 -12.04 20.21
N ARG A 152 -3.05 -12.08 20.31
CA ARG A 152 -3.74 -12.46 21.55
C ARG A 152 -3.79 -13.98 21.78
N SER A 153 -3.61 -14.79 20.75
CA SER A 153 -3.60 -16.26 20.86
C SER A 153 -2.23 -16.85 21.17
N ARG A 154 -1.21 -16.02 21.29
CA ARG A 154 0.17 -16.40 21.73
C ARG A 154 0.42 -16.08 23.18
#